data_0b4e459897f473129304fd3e2fcdb8c9
#
_entry.id   0b4e459897f473129304fd3e2fcdb8c9
#
_cell.length_a   1.000
_cell.length_b   1.000
_cell.length_c   1.000
_cell.angle_alpha   90.00
_cell.angle_beta   90.00
_cell.angle_gamma   90.00
#
_symmetry.space_group_name_H-M   'P 1'
#
loop_
_entity.id
_entity.type
_entity.pdbx_description
1 polymer ?
#
loop_
_entity_poly.entity_id
_entity_poly.type
_entity_poly.pdbx_seq_one_letter_code
_entity_poly.pdbx_strand_id
1 'polypeptide(L)'
;SNGRKVSVLRYVHSGTISSNGLYKVKKLIEEKPDLVFLDYAMNDTGDRYLWESTEGICSQLIQAGAHVVILLFCNDQGHCTRGAMERVASHYHLPVVDIGKTITDKIQKGELTWEEYGLDYVHPTPLGHEIITSELLNLFQEKEQKDNVMEDYYPETPAFLGAFRNSYIMDLSEKMVDTKP
;
A
#
# COMPACT_ATOMS: atom_id res chain seq x y z
N SER A 1 6.33 -5.11 -21.08
CA SER A 1 5.32 -4.10 -21.46
C SER A 1 5.08 -4.25 -22.95
N ASN A 2 3.97 -4.85 -23.38
CA ASN A 2 3.59 -5.07 -24.79
C ASN A 2 3.51 -3.75 -25.60
N GLY A 3 4.53 -2.88 -25.49
CA GLY A 3 4.63 -1.58 -26.15
C GLY A 3 3.76 -0.48 -25.54
N ARG A 4 3.04 -0.73 -24.45
CA ARG A 4 2.26 0.31 -23.76
C ARG A 4 3.18 1.21 -22.92
N LYS A 5 2.97 2.51 -23.02
CA LYS A 5 3.67 3.51 -22.19
C LYS A 5 3.14 3.42 -20.76
N VAL A 6 4.04 3.22 -19.79
CA VAL A 6 3.73 3.25 -18.36
C VAL A 6 4.19 4.60 -17.82
N SER A 7 3.30 5.28 -17.08
CA SER A 7 3.62 6.49 -16.32
C SER A 7 3.64 6.14 -14.83
N VAL A 8 4.69 6.55 -14.12
CA VAL A 8 4.84 6.28 -12.69
C VAL A 8 4.74 7.57 -11.91
N LEU A 9 3.76 7.62 -10.99
CA LEU A 9 3.56 8.70 -10.04
C LEU A 9 4.08 8.26 -8.67
N ARG A 10 4.68 9.17 -7.91
CA ARG A 10 5.20 8.89 -6.58
C ARG A 10 4.56 9.81 -5.56
N TYR A 11 3.77 9.23 -4.67
CA TYR A 11 3.13 9.89 -3.52
C TYR A 11 3.79 9.43 -2.22
N VAL A 12 5.10 9.63 -2.12
CA VAL A 12 5.92 9.15 -1.01
C VAL A 12 6.39 10.29 -0.11
N HIS A 13 6.50 9.98 1.18
CA HIS A 13 7.15 10.81 2.17
C HIS A 13 7.86 9.89 3.16
N SER A 14 9.09 10.27 3.54
CA SER A 14 9.89 9.51 4.49
C SER A 14 9.19 9.44 5.85
N GLY A 15 9.18 8.23 6.46
CA GLY A 15 8.68 8.01 7.81
C GLY A 15 7.20 8.31 8.02
N THR A 16 6.36 8.28 6.97
CA THR A 16 4.93 8.56 7.09
C THR A 16 4.10 7.30 7.34
N ILE A 17 3.01 7.48 8.06
CA ILE A 17 1.99 6.47 8.38
C ILE A 17 0.77 6.60 7.47
N SER A 18 -0.10 5.61 7.46
CA SER A 18 -1.27 5.53 6.56
C SER A 18 -2.23 6.73 6.69
N SER A 19 -2.36 7.35 7.85
CA SER A 19 -3.17 8.57 8.01
C SER A 19 -2.68 9.73 7.13
N ASN A 20 -1.38 9.83 6.87
CA ASN A 20 -0.84 10.80 5.92
C ASN A 20 -1.22 10.47 4.47
N GLY A 21 -1.29 9.18 4.13
CA GLY A 21 -1.77 8.69 2.84
C GLY A 21 -3.26 8.99 2.64
N LEU A 22 -4.07 8.74 3.67
CA LEU A 22 -5.49 9.06 3.66
C LEU A 22 -5.73 10.56 3.37
N TYR A 23 -4.90 11.42 3.95
CA TYR A 23 -4.95 12.86 3.68
C TYR A 23 -4.70 13.21 2.20
N LYS A 24 -3.97 12.38 1.47
CA LYS A 24 -3.59 12.62 0.07
C LYS A 24 -4.37 11.81 -0.96
N VAL A 25 -5.18 10.85 -0.52
CA VAL A 25 -5.83 9.89 -1.42
C VAL A 25 -6.70 10.57 -2.47
N LYS A 26 -7.41 11.65 -2.11
CA LYS A 26 -8.24 12.41 -3.04
C LYS A 26 -7.42 12.99 -4.20
N LYS A 27 -6.27 13.59 -3.88
CA LYS A 27 -5.36 14.13 -4.91
C LYS A 27 -4.79 13.02 -5.79
N LEU A 28 -4.51 11.85 -5.22
CA LEU A 28 -4.07 10.69 -6.00
C LEU A 28 -5.17 10.21 -6.96
N ILE A 29 -6.43 10.19 -6.51
CA ILE A 29 -7.58 9.80 -7.33
C ILE A 29 -7.78 10.75 -8.53
N GLU A 30 -7.51 12.05 -8.36
CA GLU A 30 -7.58 13.05 -9.46
C GLU A 30 -6.61 12.72 -10.60
N GLU A 31 -5.49 12.05 -10.32
CA GLU A 31 -4.52 11.57 -11.32
C GLU A 31 -5.00 10.32 -12.09
N LYS A 32 -6.11 9.71 -11.68
CA LYS A 32 -6.74 8.52 -12.29
C LYS A 32 -5.75 7.36 -12.48
N PRO A 33 -5.11 6.86 -11.40
CA PRO A 33 -4.18 5.75 -11.53
C PRO A 33 -4.92 4.47 -11.91
N ASP A 34 -4.33 3.67 -12.80
CA ASP A 34 -4.83 2.31 -13.09
C ASP A 34 -4.46 1.34 -11.98
N LEU A 35 -3.27 1.52 -11.36
CA LEU A 35 -2.73 0.64 -10.34
C LEU A 35 -2.01 1.45 -9.26
N VAL A 36 -2.25 1.09 -7.99
CA VAL A 36 -1.60 1.71 -6.82
C VAL A 36 -0.93 0.64 -5.98
N PHE A 37 0.36 0.80 -5.71
CA PHE A 37 1.08 0.05 -4.70
C PHE A 37 1.01 0.82 -3.38
N LEU A 38 0.51 0.18 -2.33
CA LEU A 38 0.32 0.77 -1.01
C LEU A 38 1.30 0.17 0.00
N ASP A 39 2.16 1.01 0.57
CA ASP A 39 3.20 0.61 1.52
C ASP A 39 3.13 1.47 2.79
N TYR A 40 2.53 0.93 3.85
CA TYR A 40 2.50 1.53 5.19
C TYR A 40 2.77 0.50 6.30
N ALA A 41 2.87 -0.78 5.96
CA ALA A 41 2.92 -1.88 6.92
C ALA A 41 4.07 -1.78 7.93
N MET A 42 5.19 -1.18 7.54
CA MET A 42 6.35 -1.03 8.39
C MET A 42 6.26 0.21 9.30
N ASN A 43 5.66 1.30 8.82
CA ASN A 43 5.58 2.55 9.56
C ASN A 43 4.33 2.65 10.45
N ASP A 44 3.25 1.95 10.09
CA ASP A 44 2.07 1.88 10.91
C ASP A 44 2.35 1.11 12.21
N THR A 45 1.74 1.57 13.29
CA THR A 45 1.77 0.89 14.59
C THR A 45 0.51 0.04 14.79
N GLY A 46 0.38 -0.59 15.96
CA GLY A 46 -0.84 -1.31 16.34
C GLY A 46 -2.06 -0.43 16.61
N ASP A 47 -2.01 0.85 16.27
CA ASP A 47 -3.12 1.79 16.47
C ASP A 47 -4.23 1.53 15.45
N ARG A 48 -5.44 1.40 15.97
CA ARG A 48 -6.63 1.14 15.17
C ARG A 48 -6.90 2.22 14.12
N TYR A 49 -6.64 3.49 14.42
CA TYR A 49 -6.85 4.59 13.46
C TYR A 49 -5.98 4.43 12.21
N LEU A 50 -4.81 3.84 12.33
CA LEU A 50 -3.95 3.55 11.18
C LEU A 50 -4.52 2.43 10.32
N TRP A 51 -5.12 1.40 10.93
CA TRP A 51 -5.79 0.33 10.20
C TRP A 51 -7.02 0.85 9.46
N GLU A 52 -7.83 1.69 10.12
CA GLU A 52 -8.97 2.38 9.50
C GLU A 52 -8.52 3.33 8.38
N SER A 53 -7.35 3.98 8.52
CA SER A 53 -6.78 4.83 7.48
C SER A 53 -6.39 4.02 6.25
N THR A 54 -5.74 2.88 6.42
CA THR A 54 -5.41 1.96 5.32
C THR A 54 -6.67 1.46 4.62
N GLU A 55 -7.68 1.04 5.38
CA GLU A 55 -8.98 0.67 4.80
C GLU A 55 -9.60 1.83 4.01
N GLY A 56 -9.58 3.04 4.58
CA GLY A 56 -10.10 4.24 3.92
C GLY A 56 -9.41 4.55 2.59
N ILE A 57 -8.09 4.42 2.53
CA ILE A 57 -7.31 4.59 1.28
C ILE A 57 -7.72 3.54 0.26
N CYS A 58 -7.69 2.25 0.62
CA CYS A 58 -8.03 1.16 -0.28
C CYS A 58 -9.45 1.31 -0.83
N SER A 59 -10.44 1.54 0.04
CA SER A 59 -11.83 1.65 -0.35
C SER A 59 -12.08 2.82 -1.31
N GLN A 60 -11.48 3.98 -1.07
CA GLN A 60 -11.64 5.15 -1.94
C GLN A 60 -10.97 4.95 -3.30
N LEU A 61 -9.78 4.30 -3.35
CA LEU A 61 -9.09 3.98 -4.59
C LEU A 61 -9.89 2.98 -5.43
N ILE A 62 -10.41 1.91 -4.82
CA ILE A 62 -11.24 0.92 -5.51
C ILE A 62 -12.52 1.57 -6.05
N GLN A 63 -13.21 2.40 -5.28
CA GLN A 63 -14.38 3.14 -5.75
C GLN A 63 -14.08 4.07 -6.92
N ALA A 64 -12.84 4.57 -7.00
CA ALA A 64 -12.38 5.40 -8.12
C ALA A 64 -11.94 4.57 -9.35
N GLY A 65 -12.01 3.23 -9.29
CA GLY A 65 -11.65 2.33 -10.38
C GLY A 65 -10.16 1.98 -10.44
N ALA A 66 -9.39 2.26 -9.38
CA ALA A 66 -7.98 1.88 -9.32
C ALA A 66 -7.82 0.46 -8.74
N HIS A 67 -6.92 -0.33 -9.32
CA HIS A 67 -6.46 -1.56 -8.70
C HIS A 67 -5.44 -1.25 -7.59
N VAL A 68 -5.54 -1.95 -6.45
CA VAL A 68 -4.65 -1.73 -5.31
C VAL A 68 -3.89 -3.01 -5.00
N VAL A 69 -2.59 -2.89 -4.77
CA VAL A 69 -1.71 -3.96 -4.29
C VAL A 69 -1.11 -3.51 -2.97
N ILE A 70 -1.25 -4.31 -1.92
CA ILE A 70 -0.63 -4.03 -0.62
C ILE A 70 0.77 -4.63 -0.58
N LEU A 71 1.75 -3.82 -0.21
CA LEU A 71 3.13 -4.23 0.00
C LEU A 71 3.39 -4.35 1.50
N LEU A 72 3.97 -5.48 1.91
CA LEU A 72 4.35 -5.72 3.30
C LEU A 72 5.87 -5.76 3.40
N PHE A 73 6.46 -4.65 3.84
CA PHE A 73 7.86 -4.58 4.23
C PHE A 73 8.01 -4.81 5.74
N CYS A 74 9.20 -5.18 6.16
CA CYS A 74 9.58 -5.25 7.56
C CYS A 74 10.93 -4.55 7.79
N ASN A 75 11.21 -4.18 9.05
CA ASN A 75 12.55 -3.76 9.45
C ASN A 75 13.45 -4.95 9.79
N ASP A 76 14.68 -4.68 10.19
CA ASP A 76 15.70 -5.67 10.61
C ASP A 76 15.24 -6.58 11.77
N GLN A 77 14.28 -6.12 12.57
CA GLN A 77 13.68 -6.88 13.68
C GLN A 77 12.40 -7.63 13.27
N GLY A 78 12.04 -7.59 11.99
CA GLY A 78 10.82 -8.22 11.47
C GLY A 78 9.52 -7.46 11.79
N HIS A 79 9.59 -6.20 12.23
CA HIS A 79 8.41 -5.40 12.53
C HIS A 79 7.62 -5.08 11.26
N CYS A 80 6.33 -5.42 11.28
CA CYS A 80 5.36 -5.19 10.21
C CYS A 80 3.95 -5.32 10.79
N THR A 81 3.05 -4.40 10.48
CA THR A 81 1.61 -4.47 10.86
C THR A 81 0.83 -5.43 9.95
N ARG A 82 1.41 -6.59 9.63
CA ARG A 82 0.90 -7.58 8.67
C ARG A 82 -0.57 -7.92 8.90
N GLY A 83 -0.95 -8.29 10.12
CA GLY A 83 -2.30 -8.79 10.39
C GLY A 83 -3.41 -7.80 10.06
N ALA A 84 -3.20 -6.51 10.28
CA ALA A 84 -4.16 -5.47 9.91
C ALA A 84 -4.25 -5.30 8.40
N MET A 85 -3.09 -5.28 7.71
CA MET A 85 -3.01 -5.14 6.25
C MET A 85 -3.63 -6.35 5.54
N GLU A 86 -3.34 -7.56 6.00
CA GLU A 86 -3.93 -8.80 5.46
C GLU A 86 -5.45 -8.85 5.67
N ARG A 87 -5.95 -8.30 6.78
CA ARG A 87 -7.39 -8.20 7.01
C ARG A 87 -8.07 -7.29 5.99
N VAL A 88 -7.50 -6.12 5.70
CA VAL A 88 -7.99 -5.23 4.64
C VAL A 88 -7.88 -5.92 3.28
N ALA A 89 -6.72 -6.49 2.97
CA ALA A 89 -6.49 -7.19 1.71
C ALA A 89 -7.50 -8.31 1.46
N SER A 90 -7.70 -9.18 2.46
CA SER A 90 -8.66 -10.29 2.37
C SER A 90 -10.09 -9.79 2.17
N HIS A 91 -10.47 -8.73 2.89
CA HIS A 91 -11.83 -8.19 2.84
C HIS A 91 -12.16 -7.54 1.50
N TYR A 92 -11.20 -6.86 0.88
CA TYR A 92 -11.35 -6.18 -0.42
C TYR A 92 -10.80 -7.01 -1.60
N HIS A 93 -10.45 -8.28 -1.39
CA HIS A 93 -9.86 -9.19 -2.38
C HIS A 93 -8.60 -8.61 -3.06
N LEU A 94 -7.79 -7.85 -2.30
CA LEU A 94 -6.59 -7.20 -2.82
C LEU A 94 -5.41 -8.17 -2.84
N PRO A 95 -4.58 -8.15 -3.89
CA PRO A 95 -3.31 -8.85 -3.87
C PRO A 95 -2.36 -8.25 -2.84
N VAL A 96 -1.57 -9.13 -2.22
CA VAL A 96 -0.52 -8.78 -1.26
C VAL A 96 0.81 -9.29 -1.77
N VAL A 97 1.84 -8.46 -1.70
CA VAL A 97 3.24 -8.88 -1.90
C VAL A 97 3.97 -8.74 -0.58
N ASP A 98 4.26 -9.88 0.06
CA ASP A 98 4.92 -9.92 1.37
C ASP A 98 6.44 -10.02 1.22
N ILE A 99 7.07 -8.88 0.93
CA ILE A 99 8.51 -8.74 0.78
C ILE A 99 9.20 -9.06 2.12
N GLY A 100 8.63 -8.61 3.23
CA GLY A 100 9.17 -8.85 4.57
C GLY A 100 9.28 -10.35 4.88
N LYS A 101 8.28 -11.15 4.50
CA LYS A 101 8.34 -12.60 4.64
C LYS A 101 9.40 -13.22 3.75
N THR A 102 9.48 -12.83 2.49
CA THR A 102 10.51 -13.32 1.56
C THR A 102 11.92 -13.07 2.10
N ILE A 103 12.20 -11.87 2.59
CA ILE A 103 13.51 -11.53 3.18
C ILE A 103 13.78 -12.36 4.45
N THR A 104 12.82 -12.41 5.36
CA THR A 104 12.95 -13.19 6.60
C THR A 104 13.20 -14.67 6.31
N ASP A 105 12.46 -15.26 5.38
CA ASP A 105 12.64 -16.67 4.98
C ASP A 105 14.03 -16.93 4.38
N LYS A 106 14.55 -16.02 3.55
CA LYS A 106 15.90 -16.13 2.96
C LYS A 106 16.99 -16.02 4.05
N ILE A 107 16.84 -15.10 4.98
CA ILE A 107 17.78 -14.94 6.11
C ILE A 107 17.79 -16.21 6.99
N GLN A 108 16.61 -16.76 7.32
CA GLN A 108 16.51 -17.98 8.12
C GLN A 108 17.15 -19.20 7.44
N LYS A 109 17.13 -19.25 6.10
CA LYS A 109 17.78 -20.31 5.31
C LYS A 109 19.27 -20.07 5.10
N GLY A 110 19.82 -18.95 5.53
CA GLY A 110 21.21 -18.55 5.26
C GLY A 110 21.52 -18.19 3.80
N GLU A 111 20.48 -17.85 3.04
CA GLU A 111 20.58 -17.44 1.62
C GLU A 111 20.81 -15.92 1.49
N LEU A 112 20.60 -15.16 2.56
CA LEU A 112 20.72 -13.71 2.59
C LEU A 112 21.06 -13.28 4.03
N THR A 113 21.76 -12.15 4.17
CA THR A 113 21.90 -11.45 5.45
C THR A 113 21.14 -10.12 5.40
N TRP A 114 20.87 -9.54 6.58
CA TRP A 114 20.23 -8.20 6.59
C TRP A 114 21.13 -7.15 5.94
N GLU A 115 22.45 -7.20 6.18
CA GLU A 115 23.44 -6.26 5.64
C GLU A 115 23.54 -6.32 4.11
N GLU A 116 23.25 -7.47 3.51
CA GLU A 116 23.15 -7.60 2.04
C GLU A 116 21.86 -6.97 1.51
N TYR A 117 20.74 -7.12 2.23
CA TYR A 117 19.45 -6.57 1.85
C TYR A 117 19.30 -5.09 2.21
N GLY A 118 19.69 -4.68 3.43
CA GLY A 118 19.44 -3.36 4.02
C GLY A 118 20.69 -2.50 4.12
N LEU A 119 20.56 -1.22 3.73
CA LEU A 119 21.56 -0.16 3.98
C LEU A 119 21.61 0.24 5.46
N ASP A 120 20.47 0.14 6.12
CA ASP A 120 20.24 0.41 7.52
C ASP A 120 19.12 -0.53 8.02
N TYR A 121 18.45 -0.18 9.11
CA TYR A 121 17.40 -1.01 9.69
C TYR A 121 16.09 -1.07 8.87
N VAL A 122 15.94 -0.29 7.76
CA VAL A 122 14.72 -0.26 6.93
C VAL A 122 14.97 -0.13 5.41
N HIS A 123 15.98 0.62 4.97
CA HIS A 123 16.15 0.97 3.56
C HIS A 123 16.90 -0.13 2.78
N PRO A 124 16.39 -0.58 1.63
CA PRO A 124 17.04 -1.65 0.86
C PRO A 124 18.30 -1.17 0.14
N THR A 125 19.28 -2.07 0.02
CA THR A 125 20.45 -1.95 -0.87
C THR A 125 20.02 -2.09 -2.34
N PRO A 126 20.94 -1.90 -3.33
CA PRO A 126 20.67 -2.26 -4.71
C PRO A 126 20.22 -3.72 -4.88
N LEU A 127 20.85 -4.68 -4.16
CA LEU A 127 20.42 -6.08 -4.16
C LEU A 127 19.01 -6.23 -3.54
N GLY A 128 18.72 -5.51 -2.45
CA GLY A 128 17.39 -5.45 -1.87
C GLY A 128 16.34 -4.98 -2.87
N HIS A 129 16.62 -3.96 -3.66
CA HIS A 129 15.73 -3.50 -4.74
C HIS A 129 15.55 -4.53 -5.86
N GLU A 130 16.58 -5.32 -6.20
CA GLU A 130 16.45 -6.42 -7.16
C GLU A 130 15.49 -7.50 -6.64
N ILE A 131 15.61 -7.87 -5.36
CA ILE A 131 14.72 -8.84 -4.72
C ILE A 131 13.27 -8.32 -4.73
N ILE A 132 13.05 -7.07 -4.32
CA ILE A 132 11.72 -6.43 -4.34
C ILE A 132 11.14 -6.44 -5.75
N THR A 133 11.94 -6.07 -6.75
CA THR A 133 11.51 -6.06 -8.15
C THR A 133 11.11 -7.46 -8.62
N SER A 134 11.87 -8.49 -8.23
CA SER A 134 11.54 -9.88 -8.56
C SER A 134 10.19 -10.31 -7.99
N GLU A 135 9.92 -9.98 -6.72
CA GLU A 135 8.62 -10.28 -6.08
C GLU A 135 7.45 -9.58 -6.78
N LEU A 136 7.63 -8.32 -7.18
CA LEU A 136 6.61 -7.58 -7.92
C LEU A 136 6.39 -8.18 -9.33
N LEU A 137 7.44 -8.60 -10.01
CA LEU A 137 7.33 -9.26 -11.33
C LEU A 137 6.62 -10.60 -11.22
N ASN A 138 6.87 -11.38 -10.17
CA ASN A 138 6.18 -12.66 -9.91
C ASN A 138 4.66 -12.45 -9.81
N LEU A 139 4.21 -11.40 -9.10
CA LEU A 139 2.78 -11.07 -9.02
C LEU A 139 2.16 -10.88 -10.43
N PHE A 140 2.81 -10.13 -11.30
CA PHE A 140 2.29 -9.90 -12.65
C PHE A 140 2.29 -11.17 -13.51
N GLN A 141 3.34 -12.00 -13.41
CA GLN A 141 3.43 -13.27 -14.14
C GLN A 141 2.34 -14.26 -13.69
N GLU A 142 2.08 -14.37 -12.38
CA GLU A 142 1.00 -15.21 -11.84
C GLU A 142 -0.38 -14.78 -12.32
N LYS A 143 -0.61 -13.47 -12.42
CA LYS A 143 -1.88 -12.92 -12.91
C LYS A 143 -2.07 -13.16 -14.39
N GLU A 144 -1.01 -13.01 -15.18
CA GLU A 144 -1.04 -13.25 -16.64
C GLU A 144 -1.34 -14.72 -16.94
N GLN A 145 -0.77 -15.68 -16.19
CA GLN A 145 -1.00 -17.11 -16.36
C GLN A 145 -2.41 -17.59 -16.01
N LYS A 146 -3.09 -16.87 -15.12
CA LYS A 146 -4.39 -17.29 -14.59
C LYS A 146 -5.58 -16.71 -15.36
N ASP A 147 -5.37 -15.93 -16.44
CA ASP A 147 -6.43 -15.15 -17.11
C ASP A 147 -7.35 -14.37 -16.12
N ASN A 148 -6.83 -14.14 -14.91
CA ASN A 148 -7.57 -13.50 -13.85
C ASN A 148 -7.62 -11.99 -14.11
N VAL A 149 -8.70 -11.54 -14.72
CA VAL A 149 -9.15 -10.18 -14.57
C VAL A 149 -9.36 -9.96 -13.07
N MET A 150 -8.70 -8.97 -12.49
CA MET A 150 -9.05 -8.54 -11.13
C MET A 150 -10.49 -8.07 -11.20
N GLU A 151 -11.40 -8.85 -10.64
CA GLU A 151 -12.80 -8.44 -10.55
C GLU A 151 -12.87 -7.21 -9.63
N ASP A 152 -13.59 -6.19 -10.07
CA ASP A 152 -13.88 -5.00 -9.26
C ASP A 152 -14.80 -5.43 -8.11
N TYR A 153 -14.20 -5.73 -6.97
CA TYR A 153 -14.93 -6.12 -5.77
C TYR A 153 -14.90 -4.98 -4.76
N TYR A 154 -16.08 -4.52 -4.41
CA TYR A 154 -16.27 -3.53 -3.35
C TYR A 154 -17.29 -4.05 -2.32
N PRO A 155 -16.84 -4.43 -1.11
CA PRO A 155 -17.74 -4.98 -0.11
C PRO A 155 -18.68 -3.91 0.48
N GLU A 156 -19.93 -4.29 0.75
CA GLU A 156 -20.94 -3.42 1.38
C GLU A 156 -20.52 -3.00 2.79
N THR A 157 -19.96 -3.94 3.56
CA THR A 157 -19.50 -3.71 4.93
C THR A 157 -18.00 -3.39 4.98
N PRO A 158 -17.53 -2.66 5.98
CA PRO A 158 -16.10 -2.41 6.16
C PRO A 158 -15.36 -3.59 6.81
N ALA A 159 -14.03 -3.66 6.62
CA ALA A 159 -13.16 -4.64 7.30
C ALA A 159 -13.02 -4.33 8.80
N PHE A 160 -13.06 -3.06 9.16
CA PHE A 160 -13.02 -2.54 10.53
C PHE A 160 -14.32 -1.77 10.82
N LEU A 161 -14.25 -0.48 11.16
CA LEU A 161 -15.44 0.37 11.35
C LEU A 161 -15.84 1.16 10.11
N GLY A 162 -14.95 1.26 9.12
CA GLY A 162 -15.17 2.03 7.90
C GLY A 162 -15.22 3.55 8.12
N ALA A 163 -14.59 4.04 9.20
CA ALA A 163 -14.63 5.45 9.58
C ALA A 163 -14.18 6.39 8.44
N PHE A 164 -13.27 5.93 7.59
CA PHE A 164 -12.69 6.74 6.53
C PHE A 164 -13.04 6.30 5.10
N ARG A 165 -14.00 5.39 4.92
CA ARG A 165 -14.40 4.92 3.58
C ARG A 165 -14.89 6.05 2.66
N ASN A 166 -15.51 7.07 3.25
CA ASN A 166 -16.05 8.23 2.55
C ASN A 166 -15.49 9.55 3.11
N SER A 167 -14.33 9.50 3.75
CA SER A 167 -13.71 10.71 4.29
C SER A 167 -13.19 11.61 3.18
N TYR A 168 -13.25 12.92 3.41
CA TYR A 168 -12.62 13.92 2.55
C TYR A 168 -11.98 14.99 3.42
N ILE A 169 -10.93 15.59 2.90
CA ILE A 169 -10.29 16.74 3.52
C ILE A 169 -10.94 17.99 2.95
N MET A 170 -11.48 18.80 3.84
CA MET A 170 -11.90 20.14 3.47
C MET A 170 -10.69 21.06 3.52
N ASP A 171 -10.42 21.75 2.43
CA ASP A 171 -9.54 22.91 2.48
C ASP A 171 -10.28 24.05 3.19
N LEU A 172 -9.92 24.27 4.45
CA LEU A 172 -10.51 25.32 5.26
C LEU A 172 -10.13 26.73 4.77
N SER A 173 -9.10 26.86 3.93
CA SER A 173 -8.68 28.14 3.39
C SER A 173 -9.72 28.76 2.45
N GLU A 174 -10.50 27.97 1.74
CA GLU A 174 -11.58 28.45 0.87
C GLU A 174 -12.85 28.80 1.63
N LYS A 175 -13.06 28.25 2.84
CA LYS A 175 -14.29 28.47 3.62
C LYS A 175 -14.18 29.49 4.76
N MET A 176 -12.98 29.93 5.11
CA MET A 176 -12.77 30.93 6.15
C MET A 176 -13.02 32.39 5.68
N VAL A 177 -13.40 32.59 4.44
CA VAL A 177 -13.59 33.95 3.89
C VAL A 177 -15.03 34.48 4.06
N ASP A 178 -15.98 33.67 4.52
CA ASP A 178 -17.41 34.04 4.48
C ASP A 178 -18.10 34.12 5.86
N THR A 179 -17.38 34.55 6.89
CA THR A 179 -18.01 35.02 8.12
C THR A 179 -17.60 36.47 8.39
N LYS A 180 -18.13 37.37 7.60
CA LYS A 180 -18.30 38.74 8.09
C LYS A 180 -19.70 38.89 8.68
N PRO A 181 -19.80 39.50 9.87
CA PRO A 181 -21.07 39.78 10.54
C PRO A 181 -21.96 40.72 9.72
#